data_8dc901e3897ddf80e29d225657158aef
#
_entry.id   8dc901e3897ddf80e29d225657158aef
#
_cell.length_a   1.000
_cell.length_b   1.000
_cell.length_c   1.000
_cell.angle_alpha   90.00
_cell.angle_beta   90.00
_cell.angle_gamma   90.00
#
_symmetry.space_group_name_H-M   'P 1'
#
loop_
_entity.id
_entity.type
_entity.pdbx_description
1 polymer ?
#
loop_
_entity_poly.entity_id
_entity_poly.type
_entity_poly.pdbx_seq_one_letter_code
_entity_poly.pdbx_strand_id
1 'polypeptide(L)'
;MEQDVVAQTTVGQPYTAGTWVVQSGQEDEFIERWTAFTSWAKREARGALSFVLIRDVDEPTRFQSFGSWESAADVAAWKSTPEFMLYLGRCRELCDDFQAANYAVASVITS
;
A
#
# COMPACT_ATOMS: atom_id res chain seq x y z
N MET A 1 12.46 3.32 19.85
CA MET A 1 13.19 3.74 18.67
C MET A 1 12.45 3.31 17.41
N GLU A 2 12.37 4.20 16.50
CA GLU A 2 11.62 3.98 15.29
C GLU A 2 12.52 3.40 14.19
N GLN A 3 12.00 2.45 13.43
CA GLN A 3 12.70 1.89 12.30
C GLN A 3 11.94 2.28 11.04
N ASP A 4 12.64 2.71 10.02
CA ASP A 4 11.98 3.03 8.77
C ASP A 4 11.78 1.75 7.95
N VAL A 5 10.98 1.87 6.89
CA VAL A 5 10.61 0.75 6.03
C VAL A 5 11.85 0.10 5.41
N VAL A 6 12.79 0.93 4.96
CA VAL A 6 13.98 0.44 4.25
C VAL A 6 14.88 -0.38 5.18
N ALA A 7 15.01 0.06 6.46
CA ALA A 7 15.88 -0.64 7.41
C ALA A 7 15.40 -2.05 7.71
N GLN A 8 14.11 -2.35 7.54
CA GLN A 8 13.52 -3.65 7.81
C GLN A 8 13.41 -4.52 6.56
N THR A 9 13.82 -3.99 5.41
CA THR A 9 13.62 -4.65 4.14
C THR A 9 14.83 -5.51 3.80
N THR A 10 14.57 -6.71 3.27
CA THR A 10 15.60 -7.63 2.79
C THR A 10 15.32 -8.03 1.36
N VAL A 11 16.38 -8.44 0.65
CA VAL A 11 16.24 -8.93 -0.72
C VAL A 11 15.30 -10.14 -0.73
N GLY A 12 14.38 -10.15 -1.69
CA GLY A 12 13.38 -11.21 -1.82
C GLY A 12 12.10 -10.95 -1.06
N GLN A 13 12.08 -9.94 -0.19
CA GLN A 13 10.91 -9.64 0.62
C GLN A 13 9.73 -9.21 -0.25
N PRO A 14 8.52 -9.75 -0.01
CA PRO A 14 7.36 -9.37 -0.80
C PRO A 14 6.90 -7.94 -0.52
N TYR A 15 6.54 -7.25 -1.60
CA TYR A 15 5.92 -5.94 -1.53
C TYR A 15 4.65 -5.94 -2.35
N THR A 16 3.65 -5.24 -1.87
CA THR A 16 2.47 -4.90 -2.66
C THR A 16 2.58 -3.43 -3.06
N ALA A 17 2.08 -3.10 -4.24
CA ALA A 17 2.12 -1.72 -4.71
C ALA A 17 0.84 -1.36 -5.42
N GLY A 18 0.53 -0.08 -5.42
CA GLY A 18 -0.63 0.46 -6.14
C GLY A 18 -0.27 1.79 -6.76
N THR A 19 -0.73 1.98 -7.99
CA THR A 19 -0.66 3.27 -8.67
C THR A 19 -2.08 3.80 -8.79
N TRP A 20 -2.31 4.99 -8.26
CA TRP A 20 -3.65 5.56 -8.13
C TRP A 20 -3.72 6.91 -8.84
N VAL A 21 -4.75 7.10 -9.65
CA VAL A 21 -5.05 8.41 -10.22
C VAL A 21 -6.37 8.84 -9.60
N VAL A 22 -6.29 9.76 -8.65
CA VAL A 22 -7.43 10.21 -7.86
C VAL A 22 -8.16 11.33 -8.61
N GLN A 23 -9.48 11.35 -8.50
CA GLN A 23 -10.28 12.41 -9.09
C GLN A 23 -9.93 13.74 -8.45
N SER A 24 -9.82 14.78 -9.27
CA SER A 24 -9.47 16.11 -8.79
C SER A 24 -10.48 16.58 -7.72
N GLY A 25 -9.95 17.01 -6.58
CA GLY A 25 -10.78 17.46 -5.46
C GLY A 25 -11.04 16.37 -4.44
N GLN A 26 -10.70 15.11 -4.73
CA GLN A 26 -10.94 13.99 -3.82
C GLN A 26 -9.68 13.50 -3.13
N GLU A 27 -8.59 14.25 -3.24
CA GLU A 27 -7.29 13.79 -2.76
C GLU A 27 -7.26 13.58 -1.24
N ASP A 28 -7.83 14.51 -0.47
CA ASP A 28 -7.82 14.39 0.98
C ASP A 28 -8.67 13.21 1.45
N GLU A 29 -9.84 13.03 0.84
CA GLU A 29 -10.71 11.91 1.15
C GLU A 29 -10.02 10.57 0.80
N PHE A 30 -9.29 10.54 -0.32
CA PHE A 30 -8.56 9.35 -0.72
C PHE A 30 -7.50 8.99 0.34
N ILE A 31 -6.75 9.99 0.80
CA ILE A 31 -5.72 9.75 1.81
C ILE A 31 -6.35 9.17 3.08
N GLU A 32 -7.51 9.68 3.50
CA GLU A 32 -8.20 9.17 4.67
C GLU A 32 -8.64 7.72 4.49
N ARG A 33 -9.21 7.40 3.33
CA ARG A 33 -9.68 6.03 3.06
C ARG A 33 -8.52 5.06 2.94
N TRP A 34 -7.44 5.49 2.29
CA TRP A 34 -6.24 4.65 2.17
C TRP A 34 -5.62 4.40 3.55
N THR A 35 -5.61 5.42 4.41
CA THR A 35 -5.09 5.30 5.77
C THR A 35 -5.93 4.32 6.58
N ALA A 36 -7.25 4.39 6.46
CA ALA A 36 -8.14 3.44 7.15
C ALA A 36 -7.89 2.01 6.67
N PHE A 37 -7.74 1.84 5.35
CA PHE A 37 -7.47 0.55 4.72
C PHE A 37 -6.19 -0.08 5.27
N THR A 38 -5.10 0.69 5.23
CA THR A 38 -3.79 0.16 5.63
C THR A 38 -3.64 0.05 7.14
N SER A 39 -4.33 0.90 7.92
CA SER A 39 -4.37 0.74 9.37
C SER A 39 -5.07 -0.55 9.77
N TRP A 40 -6.18 -0.85 9.10
CA TRP A 40 -6.87 -2.12 9.30
C TRP A 40 -5.96 -3.29 8.93
N ALA A 41 -5.30 -3.21 7.78
CA ALA A 41 -4.39 -4.28 7.33
C ALA A 41 -3.26 -4.51 8.34
N LYS A 42 -2.67 -3.43 8.85
CA LYS A 42 -1.58 -3.54 9.82
C LYS A 42 -2.04 -4.24 11.11
N ARG A 43 -3.27 -3.98 11.55
CA ARG A 43 -3.80 -4.59 12.77
C ARG A 43 -4.23 -6.04 12.58
N GLU A 44 -4.87 -6.33 11.44
CA GLU A 44 -5.61 -7.59 11.28
C GLU A 44 -4.96 -8.58 10.32
N ALA A 45 -4.13 -8.12 9.40
CA ALA A 45 -3.55 -9.02 8.40
C ALA A 45 -2.21 -9.54 8.91
N ARG A 46 -2.12 -10.87 9.00
CA ARG A 46 -0.89 -11.51 9.40
C ARG A 46 0.22 -11.18 8.41
N GLY A 47 1.38 -10.83 8.91
CA GLY A 47 2.55 -10.58 8.09
C GLY A 47 2.63 -9.18 7.49
N ALA A 48 1.65 -8.32 7.74
CA ALA A 48 1.70 -6.93 7.28
C ALA A 48 2.71 -6.17 8.12
N LEU A 49 3.74 -5.60 7.48
CA LEU A 49 4.82 -4.93 8.20
C LEU A 49 4.69 -3.41 8.19
N SER A 50 4.55 -2.82 7.01
CA SER A 50 4.45 -1.37 6.91
C SER A 50 3.79 -0.98 5.59
N PHE A 51 3.23 0.22 5.57
CA PHE A 51 2.59 0.78 4.38
C PHE A 51 3.00 2.24 4.24
N VAL A 52 3.22 2.67 3.01
CA VAL A 52 3.53 4.06 2.73
C VAL A 52 2.80 4.51 1.47
N LEU A 53 2.28 5.72 1.51
CA LEU A 53 1.65 6.37 0.37
C LEU A 53 2.47 7.60 0.02
N ILE A 54 2.88 7.70 -1.23
CA ILE A 54 3.61 8.87 -1.70
C ILE A 54 2.80 9.56 -2.79
N ARG A 55 2.98 10.86 -2.89
CA ARG A 55 2.21 11.71 -3.80
C ARG A 55 3.16 12.38 -4.79
N ASP A 56 2.77 12.41 -6.05
CA ASP A 56 3.54 13.09 -7.09
C ASP A 56 3.49 14.59 -6.82
N VAL A 57 4.66 15.22 -6.70
CA VAL A 57 4.71 16.66 -6.38
C VAL A 57 4.34 17.53 -7.57
N ASP A 58 4.42 16.99 -8.79
CA ASP A 58 4.08 17.72 -10.01
C ASP A 58 2.65 17.47 -10.46
N GLU A 59 2.12 16.28 -10.16
CA GLU A 59 0.74 15.90 -10.47
C GLU A 59 0.04 15.41 -9.20
N PRO A 60 -0.55 16.31 -8.42
CA PRO A 60 -1.06 15.98 -7.07
C PRO A 60 -2.18 14.95 -7.01
N THR A 61 -2.78 14.59 -8.14
CA THR A 61 -3.79 13.52 -8.18
C THR A 61 -3.18 12.14 -8.33
N ARG A 62 -1.86 12.04 -8.54
CA ARG A 62 -1.17 10.77 -8.71
C ARG A 62 -0.49 10.34 -7.43
N PHE A 63 -0.76 9.10 -7.03
CA PHE A 63 -0.21 8.52 -5.82
C PHE A 63 0.38 7.15 -6.13
N GLN A 64 1.39 6.77 -5.35
CA GLN A 64 1.94 5.42 -5.33
C GLN A 64 1.87 4.91 -3.90
N SER A 65 1.48 3.66 -3.74
CA SER A 65 1.45 3.04 -2.43
C SER A 65 2.32 1.78 -2.42
N PHE A 66 2.92 1.51 -1.26
CA PHE A 66 3.75 0.34 -1.07
C PHE A 66 3.45 -0.29 0.27
N GLY A 67 3.40 -1.62 0.30
CA GLY A 67 3.28 -2.35 1.54
C GLY A 67 4.34 -3.42 1.60
N SER A 68 5.02 -3.56 2.73
CA SER A 68 6.01 -4.61 2.94
C SER A 68 5.39 -5.73 3.77
N TRP A 69 5.76 -6.98 3.45
CA TRP A 69 5.12 -8.16 4.00
C TRP A 69 6.15 -9.22 4.37
N GLU A 70 5.80 -10.08 5.34
CA GLU A 70 6.66 -11.17 5.76
C GLU A 70 6.73 -12.28 4.72
N SER A 71 5.60 -12.58 4.04
CA SER A 71 5.58 -13.66 3.06
C SER A 71 4.52 -13.42 1.99
N ALA A 72 4.72 -14.05 0.84
CA ALA A 72 3.75 -13.99 -0.25
C ALA A 72 2.43 -14.67 0.14
N ALA A 73 2.50 -15.70 1.00
CA ALA A 73 1.30 -16.38 1.47
C ALA A 73 0.43 -15.45 2.31
N ASP A 74 1.06 -14.59 3.13
CA ASP A 74 0.33 -13.61 3.92
C ASP A 74 -0.37 -12.59 3.03
N VAL A 75 0.28 -12.16 1.95
CA VAL A 75 -0.33 -11.26 0.97
C VAL A 75 -1.57 -11.91 0.35
N ALA A 76 -1.44 -13.17 -0.08
CA ALA A 76 -2.55 -13.88 -0.70
C ALA A 76 -3.72 -14.05 0.26
N ALA A 77 -3.44 -14.36 1.52
CA ALA A 77 -4.47 -14.51 2.54
C ALA A 77 -5.21 -13.18 2.76
N TRP A 78 -4.48 -12.07 2.84
CA TRP A 78 -5.06 -10.75 3.01
C TRP A 78 -6.00 -10.40 1.85
N LYS A 79 -5.55 -10.64 0.63
CA LYS A 79 -6.33 -10.31 -0.56
C LYS A 79 -7.57 -11.17 -0.73
N SER A 80 -7.65 -12.31 -0.02
CA SER A 80 -8.81 -13.20 -0.10
C SER A 80 -9.90 -12.88 0.92
N THR A 81 -9.69 -11.89 1.80
CA THR A 81 -10.68 -11.54 2.79
C THR A 81 -11.75 -10.64 2.19
N PRO A 82 -13.02 -10.74 2.67
CA PRO A 82 -14.07 -9.82 2.22
C PRO A 82 -13.76 -8.38 2.56
N GLU A 83 -13.12 -8.14 3.70
CA GLU A 83 -12.76 -6.80 4.15
C GLU A 83 -11.80 -6.12 3.20
N PHE A 84 -10.86 -6.87 2.62
CA PHE A 84 -9.92 -6.33 1.65
C PHE A 84 -10.67 -5.69 0.48
N MET A 85 -11.64 -6.41 -0.08
CA MET A 85 -12.41 -5.90 -1.21
C MET A 85 -13.23 -4.67 -0.84
N LEU A 86 -13.75 -4.65 0.38
CA LEU A 86 -14.54 -3.52 0.84
C LEU A 86 -13.68 -2.26 0.97
N TYR A 87 -12.54 -2.36 1.64
CA TYR A 87 -11.65 -1.21 1.82
C TYR A 87 -11.05 -0.75 0.50
N LEU A 88 -10.61 -1.71 -0.33
CA LEU A 88 -10.06 -1.39 -1.64
C LEU A 88 -11.09 -0.66 -2.49
N GLY A 89 -12.35 -1.14 -2.48
CA GLY A 89 -13.42 -0.52 -3.23
C GLY A 89 -13.67 0.92 -2.83
N ARG A 90 -13.59 1.20 -1.53
CA ARG A 90 -13.78 2.57 -1.02
C ARG A 90 -12.70 3.51 -1.56
N CYS A 91 -11.46 3.03 -1.66
CA CYS A 91 -10.39 3.83 -2.23
C CYS A 91 -10.62 4.04 -3.73
N ARG A 92 -10.99 2.97 -4.44
CA ARG A 92 -11.15 3.03 -5.89
C ARG A 92 -12.32 3.91 -6.32
N GLU A 93 -13.34 4.07 -5.48
CA GLU A 93 -14.48 4.95 -5.77
C GLU A 93 -14.04 6.38 -6.09
N LEU A 94 -12.92 6.80 -5.54
CA LEU A 94 -12.43 8.17 -5.68
C LEU A 94 -11.43 8.32 -6.81
N CYS A 95 -11.18 7.25 -7.58
CA CYS A 95 -10.11 7.22 -8.56
C CYS A 95 -10.63 7.08 -9.97
N ASP A 96 -9.93 7.72 -10.91
CA ASP A 96 -10.13 7.53 -12.35
C ASP A 96 -9.40 6.27 -12.81
N ASP A 97 -8.31 5.90 -12.13
CA ASP A 97 -7.54 4.72 -12.49
C ASP A 97 -6.84 4.14 -11.28
N PHE A 98 -6.64 2.83 -11.28
CA PHE A 98 -5.91 2.12 -10.24
C PHE A 98 -5.28 0.87 -10.85
N GLN A 99 -3.99 0.67 -10.56
CA GLN A 99 -3.28 -0.53 -10.97
C GLN A 99 -2.53 -1.10 -9.79
N ALA A 100 -2.71 -2.39 -9.55
CA ALA A 100 -2.03 -3.10 -8.47
C ALA A 100 -0.92 -3.98 -9.05
N ALA A 101 0.14 -4.17 -8.26
CA ALA A 101 1.22 -5.07 -8.63
C ALA A 101 1.86 -5.65 -7.38
N ASN A 102 2.46 -6.82 -7.54
CA ASN A 102 3.22 -7.49 -6.49
C ASN A 102 4.69 -7.50 -6.92
N TYR A 103 5.57 -7.25 -5.96
CA TYR A 103 7.00 -7.17 -6.22
C TYR A 103 7.77 -7.96 -5.17
N ALA A 104 9.00 -8.30 -5.50
CA ALA A 104 9.96 -8.79 -4.53
C ALA A 104 11.14 -7.83 -4.56
N VAL A 105 11.70 -7.55 -3.40
CA VAL A 105 12.83 -6.63 -3.29
C VAL A 105 14.02 -7.21 -4.03
N ALA A 106 14.60 -6.45 -4.94
CA ALA A 106 15.73 -6.89 -5.75
C ALA A 106 17.08 -6.41 -5.18
N SER A 107 17.09 -5.25 -4.53
CA SER A 107 18.32 -4.67 -3.98
C SER A 107 17.96 -3.72 -2.86
N VAL A 108 18.78 -3.70 -1.82
CA VAL A 108 18.62 -2.77 -0.69
C VAL A 108 19.96 -2.13 -0.38
N ILE A 109 19.95 -0.81 -0.27
CA ILE A 109 21.12 -0.06 0.16
C ILE A 109 20.70 0.78 1.36
N THR A 110 21.39 0.60 2.47
CA THR A 110 21.15 1.38 3.68
C THR A 110 22.44 1.92 4.21
N SER A 111 22.39 3.01 4.94
CA SER A 111 23.58 3.59 5.55
C SER A 111 23.98 2.89 6.84
#